data_fc9083aed4908ef5ca7ee4a0b6c76dfe
#
_entry.id   fc9083aed4908ef5ca7ee4a0b6c76dfe
#
_cell.length_a   1.000
_cell.length_b   1.000
_cell.length_c   1.000
_cell.angle_alpha   90.00
_cell.angle_beta   90.00
_cell.angle_gamma   90.00
#
_symmetry.space_group_name_H-M   'P 1'
#
loop_
_entity.id
_entity.type
_entity.pdbx_description
1 polymer ?
#
loop_
_entity_poly.entity_id
_entity_poly.type
_entity_poly.pdbx_seq_one_letter_code
_entity_poly.pdbx_strand_id
1 'polypeptide(L)'
;MANNEYRKLPTGIQAFNIIREEGYLYVDKTDMVWKLANKGLKYNYLSRPRRFGKSVLIDTLQCYFEGRKELFEGLKIMDLEKDWKAYPVIRLDMSRGGANAETLRSYLNLRFGYYEEKYAITPDPTAQLADRFDAIITTAYKQTGLKVAILIDEYDSPLQHSWKTPEHEACTEVYREVFAILKADDEYERLVFITGITKFTQISLFSVLNNLTNISFLPEYAAICGITEEEIKENFKPELEKMAEVNGWTLQETHDKLKDYYDGYHFSRRNMVDVYNPFSLINALDTQDLNSYWASSGATSMLPKFIKDAELRLPDFEDCMILRNTLETSDVTGGGPELFLYQSGYLTIKSCVGNVYHLGFPNEEVKQALYECVLPALTMRQEADTQSLQAQLYQYLEYKELDKAMKALKALVADVPYSNKKLASMDMEERYRLIISTILNAIGLKVEVEHMLSTGRIDLIVKTTHHIYIIELKLRNNGGKEAAITQIRDRQYLEPFKADKREVVGLGIELDEEGKGILDWEMVNEE
;
A
#
# COMPACT_ATOMS: atom_id res chain seq x y z
N MET A 1 19.89 -8.88 -36.96
CA MET A 1 19.34 -7.67 -36.36
C MET A 1 17.99 -8.08 -35.78
N ALA A 2 17.91 -8.35 -34.47
CA ALA A 2 16.64 -8.65 -33.84
C ALA A 2 15.81 -7.37 -33.89
N ASN A 3 14.59 -7.46 -34.42
CA ASN A 3 13.60 -6.40 -34.28
C ASN A 3 13.40 -6.14 -32.78
N ASN A 4 13.95 -5.05 -32.29
CA ASN A 4 13.70 -4.54 -30.97
C ASN A 4 12.30 -3.86 -31.04
N GLU A 5 11.24 -4.66 -31.22
CA GLU A 5 9.88 -4.17 -31.09
C GLU A 5 9.71 -3.77 -29.63
N TYR A 6 9.56 -2.48 -29.41
CA TYR A 6 9.31 -1.89 -28.08
C TYR A 6 8.04 -2.50 -27.53
N ARG A 7 8.17 -3.35 -26.53
CA ARG A 7 7.05 -4.03 -25.88
C ARG A 7 6.29 -3.02 -25.04
N LYS A 8 4.98 -2.91 -25.27
CA LYS A 8 4.13 -1.95 -24.55
C LYS A 8 3.86 -2.45 -23.12
N LEU A 9 4.27 -1.70 -22.12
CA LEU A 9 3.91 -1.93 -20.72
C LEU A 9 2.61 -1.19 -20.38
N PRO A 10 1.66 -1.79 -19.62
CA PRO A 10 0.35 -1.22 -19.35
C PRO A 10 0.41 -0.17 -18.22
N THR A 11 1.24 0.85 -18.39
CA THR A 11 1.41 1.93 -17.41
C THR A 11 0.12 2.72 -17.28
N GLY A 12 -0.58 2.58 -16.14
CA GLY A 12 -1.83 3.29 -15.87
C GLY A 12 -3.09 2.73 -16.57
N ILE A 13 -2.98 1.65 -17.36
CA ILE A 13 -4.12 1.04 -18.05
C ILE A 13 -4.79 0.04 -17.12
N GLN A 14 -6.13 0.16 -16.96
CA GLN A 14 -6.93 -0.70 -16.10
C GLN A 14 -7.95 -1.56 -16.86
N ALA A 15 -8.13 -1.30 -18.15
CA ALA A 15 -9.09 -2.00 -19.01
C ALA A 15 -8.42 -3.23 -19.65
N PHE A 16 -8.86 -4.42 -19.27
CA PHE A 16 -8.33 -5.69 -19.79
C PHE A 16 -8.48 -5.81 -21.30
N ASN A 17 -9.63 -5.38 -21.83
CA ASN A 17 -9.86 -5.38 -23.29
C ASN A 17 -8.81 -4.53 -24.02
N ILE A 18 -8.49 -3.33 -23.54
CA ILE A 18 -7.46 -2.45 -24.13
C ILE A 18 -6.09 -3.12 -24.05
N ILE A 19 -5.76 -3.70 -22.87
CA ILE A 19 -4.49 -4.42 -22.70
C ILE A 19 -4.34 -5.51 -23.76
N ARG A 20 -5.40 -6.28 -24.02
CA ARG A 20 -5.37 -7.39 -24.98
C ARG A 20 -5.45 -6.94 -26.45
N GLU A 21 -6.35 -6.01 -26.76
CA GLU A 21 -6.60 -5.53 -28.13
C GLU A 21 -5.41 -4.74 -28.69
N GLU A 22 -4.72 -3.97 -27.83
CA GLU A 22 -3.58 -3.14 -28.24
C GLU A 22 -2.21 -3.81 -28.02
N GLY A 23 -2.18 -5.05 -27.53
CA GLY A 23 -0.97 -5.85 -27.40
C GLY A 23 -0.04 -5.42 -26.28
N TYR A 24 -0.58 -4.87 -25.19
CA TYR A 24 0.19 -4.61 -23.98
C TYR A 24 0.56 -5.92 -23.27
N LEU A 25 1.63 -5.89 -22.48
CA LEU A 25 1.98 -7.00 -21.62
C LEU A 25 0.87 -7.27 -20.59
N TYR A 26 0.44 -8.50 -20.50
CA TYR A 26 -0.51 -8.95 -19.46
C TYR A 26 0.11 -10.10 -18.67
N VAL A 27 0.26 -9.92 -17.34
CA VAL A 27 0.66 -11.01 -16.44
C VAL A 27 -0.56 -11.89 -16.18
N ASP A 28 -0.52 -13.11 -16.68
CA ASP A 28 -1.70 -13.98 -16.77
C ASP A 28 -2.11 -14.57 -15.41
N LYS A 29 -3.23 -14.10 -14.86
CA LYS A 29 -3.91 -14.58 -13.65
C LYS A 29 -5.24 -15.28 -13.97
N THR A 30 -5.50 -15.60 -15.24
CA THR A 30 -6.83 -16.04 -15.66
C THR A 30 -7.24 -17.41 -15.16
N ASP A 31 -6.31 -18.25 -14.74
CA ASP A 31 -6.63 -19.49 -14.03
C ASP A 31 -7.28 -19.22 -12.66
N MET A 32 -6.85 -18.16 -11.95
CA MET A 32 -7.47 -17.73 -10.69
C MET A 32 -8.84 -17.09 -10.94
N VAL A 33 -8.99 -16.33 -12.04
CA VAL A 33 -10.29 -15.78 -12.48
C VAL A 33 -11.28 -16.91 -12.72
N TRP A 34 -10.88 -17.97 -13.44
CA TRP A 34 -11.75 -19.13 -13.68
C TRP A 34 -12.11 -19.86 -12.37
N LYS A 35 -11.14 -20.04 -11.47
CA LYS A 35 -11.39 -20.65 -10.15
C LYS A 35 -12.38 -19.83 -9.34
N LEU A 36 -12.22 -18.51 -9.30
CA LEU A 36 -13.13 -17.60 -8.60
C LEU A 36 -14.56 -17.68 -9.16
N ALA A 37 -14.70 -17.71 -10.48
CA ALA A 37 -15.98 -17.78 -11.14
C ALA A 37 -16.68 -19.14 -11.00
N ASN A 38 -15.96 -20.26 -10.84
CA ASN A 38 -16.49 -21.61 -11.01
C ASN A 38 -16.41 -22.53 -9.78
N LYS A 39 -15.63 -22.18 -8.72
CA LYS A 39 -15.45 -23.04 -7.54
C LYS A 39 -16.47 -22.85 -6.41
N GLY A 40 -17.60 -22.22 -6.66
CA GLY A 40 -18.76 -22.28 -5.77
C GLY A 40 -18.85 -21.21 -4.69
N LEU A 41 -17.92 -20.29 -4.62
CA LEU A 41 -18.07 -19.11 -3.76
C LEU A 41 -18.85 -18.05 -4.54
N LYS A 42 -20.09 -17.80 -4.13
CA LYS A 42 -20.98 -16.87 -4.84
C LYS A 42 -20.73 -15.43 -4.46
N TYR A 43 -20.57 -15.15 -3.17
CA TYR A 43 -20.33 -13.81 -2.64
C TYR A 43 -18.88 -13.70 -2.19
N ASN A 44 -18.11 -12.85 -2.85
CA ASN A 44 -16.68 -12.72 -2.62
C ASN A 44 -16.29 -11.28 -2.35
N TYR A 45 -15.46 -11.08 -1.34
CA TYR A 45 -14.82 -9.82 -1.03
C TYR A 45 -13.30 -9.94 -1.13
N LEU A 46 -12.67 -9.04 -1.88
CA LEU A 46 -11.23 -8.94 -2.01
C LEU A 46 -10.74 -7.54 -1.61
N SER A 47 -9.95 -7.49 -0.55
CA SER A 47 -9.20 -6.29 -0.18
C SER A 47 -7.75 -6.42 -0.66
N ARG A 48 -7.26 -5.37 -1.32
CA ARG A 48 -5.85 -5.17 -1.68
C ARG A 48 -5.54 -3.67 -1.62
N PRO A 49 -4.30 -3.29 -1.35
CA PRO A 49 -3.89 -1.89 -1.38
C PRO A 49 -4.21 -1.21 -2.72
N ARG A 50 -4.12 0.10 -2.77
CA ARG A 50 -4.24 0.83 -4.04
C ARG A 50 -3.15 0.39 -5.01
N ARG A 51 -3.45 0.46 -6.32
CA ARG A 51 -2.51 0.14 -7.41
C ARG A 51 -2.08 -1.33 -7.51
N PHE A 52 -2.79 -2.24 -6.88
CA PHE A 52 -2.53 -3.69 -6.93
C PHE A 52 -3.23 -4.43 -8.09
N GLY A 53 -3.90 -3.73 -9.01
CA GLY A 53 -4.54 -4.37 -10.17
C GLY A 53 -5.97 -4.87 -9.90
N LYS A 54 -6.66 -4.43 -8.83
CA LYS A 54 -8.06 -4.79 -8.54
C LYS A 54 -9.01 -4.47 -9.69
N SER A 55 -8.89 -3.27 -10.26
CA SER A 55 -9.76 -2.84 -11.37
C SER A 55 -9.49 -3.62 -12.66
N VAL A 56 -8.23 -4.03 -12.92
CA VAL A 56 -7.90 -4.95 -14.02
C VAL A 56 -8.55 -6.32 -13.80
N LEU A 57 -8.53 -6.83 -12.57
CA LEU A 57 -9.20 -8.09 -12.21
C LEU A 57 -10.72 -8.00 -12.40
N ILE A 58 -11.36 -6.91 -11.98
CA ILE A 58 -12.79 -6.64 -12.21
C ILE A 58 -13.10 -6.61 -13.71
N ASP A 59 -12.28 -5.93 -14.50
CA ASP A 59 -12.48 -5.83 -15.95
C ASP A 59 -12.27 -7.19 -16.64
N THR A 60 -11.28 -7.97 -16.19
CA THR A 60 -11.07 -9.35 -16.67
C THR A 60 -12.27 -10.24 -16.36
N LEU A 61 -12.84 -10.16 -15.13
CA LEU A 61 -14.08 -10.86 -14.75
C LEU A 61 -15.25 -10.43 -15.60
N GLN A 62 -15.39 -9.12 -15.86
CA GLN A 62 -16.44 -8.61 -16.74
C GLN A 62 -16.33 -9.21 -18.13
N CYS A 63 -15.16 -9.12 -18.77
CA CYS A 63 -14.93 -9.68 -20.11
C CYS A 63 -15.16 -11.21 -20.16
N TYR A 64 -14.79 -11.92 -19.10
CA TYR A 64 -15.05 -13.35 -18.96
C TYR A 64 -16.55 -13.66 -18.91
N PHE A 65 -17.31 -12.99 -18.04
CA PHE A 65 -18.76 -13.21 -17.92
C PHE A 65 -19.53 -12.70 -19.15
N GLU A 66 -19.03 -11.70 -19.86
CA GLU A 66 -19.61 -11.27 -21.14
C GLU A 66 -19.32 -12.24 -22.29
N GLY A 67 -18.53 -13.31 -22.04
CA GLY A 67 -18.20 -14.34 -23.02
C GLY A 67 -17.25 -13.89 -24.12
N ARG A 68 -16.44 -12.86 -23.88
CA ARG A 68 -15.49 -12.28 -24.84
C ARG A 68 -14.24 -13.16 -25.00
N LYS A 69 -14.44 -14.37 -25.51
CA LYS A 69 -13.41 -15.41 -25.65
C LYS A 69 -12.16 -14.90 -26.38
N GLU A 70 -12.33 -14.07 -27.39
CA GLU A 70 -11.26 -13.53 -28.24
C GLU A 70 -10.18 -12.79 -27.43
N LEU A 71 -10.53 -12.17 -26.31
CA LEU A 71 -9.59 -11.46 -25.44
C LEU A 71 -8.70 -12.40 -24.62
N PHE A 72 -9.11 -13.66 -24.48
CA PHE A 72 -8.44 -14.65 -23.64
C PHE A 72 -7.53 -15.61 -24.44
N GLU A 73 -7.47 -15.46 -25.75
CA GLU A 73 -6.62 -16.31 -26.59
C GLU A 73 -5.17 -16.30 -26.10
N GLY A 74 -4.59 -17.51 -25.96
CA GLY A 74 -3.23 -17.72 -25.47
C GLY A 74 -3.05 -17.58 -23.94
N LEU A 75 -4.12 -17.36 -23.16
CA LEU A 75 -4.08 -17.30 -21.70
C LEU A 75 -4.52 -18.64 -21.07
N LYS A 76 -4.09 -18.88 -19.82
CA LYS A 76 -4.31 -20.13 -19.05
C LYS A 76 -5.78 -20.56 -18.97
N ILE A 77 -6.70 -19.61 -18.96
CA ILE A 77 -8.15 -19.88 -18.90
C ILE A 77 -8.67 -20.66 -20.10
N MET A 78 -8.02 -20.57 -21.25
CA MET A 78 -8.43 -21.29 -22.48
C MET A 78 -8.39 -22.80 -22.32
N ASP A 79 -7.50 -23.31 -21.45
CA ASP A 79 -7.41 -24.73 -21.13
C ASP A 79 -8.50 -25.17 -20.16
N LEU A 80 -9.05 -24.24 -19.36
CA LEU A 80 -9.99 -24.50 -18.27
C LEU A 80 -11.45 -24.28 -18.68
N GLU A 81 -11.73 -23.18 -19.40
CA GLU A 81 -13.07 -22.80 -19.82
C GLU A 81 -13.42 -23.39 -21.20
N LYS A 82 -14.57 -24.04 -21.30
CA LYS A 82 -15.02 -24.68 -22.53
C LYS A 82 -16.31 -24.08 -23.09
N ASP A 83 -17.15 -23.51 -22.25
CA ASP A 83 -18.52 -23.13 -22.64
C ASP A 83 -18.65 -21.67 -23.08
N TRP A 84 -17.82 -20.77 -22.57
CA TRP A 84 -17.78 -19.32 -22.89
C TRP A 84 -19.17 -18.67 -22.97
N LYS A 85 -20.01 -18.91 -21.96
CA LYS A 85 -21.37 -18.35 -21.91
C LYS A 85 -21.35 -16.85 -21.63
N ALA A 86 -22.13 -16.08 -22.37
CA ALA A 86 -22.34 -14.66 -22.15
C ALA A 86 -23.41 -14.43 -21.09
N TYR A 87 -22.98 -14.17 -19.83
CA TYR A 87 -23.87 -13.82 -18.73
C TYR A 87 -24.18 -12.32 -18.75
N PRO A 88 -25.35 -11.90 -18.23
CA PRO A 88 -25.58 -10.49 -17.94
C PRO A 88 -24.65 -10.03 -16.83
N VAL A 89 -24.00 -8.87 -17.03
CA VAL A 89 -23.07 -8.27 -16.08
C VAL A 89 -23.59 -6.90 -15.65
N ILE A 90 -23.62 -6.68 -14.34
CA ILE A 90 -23.84 -5.37 -13.72
C ILE A 90 -22.54 -4.96 -13.01
N ARG A 91 -21.96 -3.85 -13.44
CA ARG A 91 -20.73 -3.29 -12.85
C ARG A 91 -20.98 -1.93 -12.24
N LEU A 92 -20.58 -1.77 -10.97
CA LEU A 92 -20.61 -0.52 -10.22
C LEU A 92 -19.18 -0.14 -9.82
N ASP A 93 -18.72 1.02 -10.28
CA ASP A 93 -17.43 1.61 -9.89
C ASP A 93 -17.71 2.70 -8.86
N MET A 94 -17.62 2.35 -7.57
CA MET A 94 -18.00 3.22 -6.47
C MET A 94 -17.00 4.38 -6.23
N SER A 95 -15.84 4.40 -6.90
CA SER A 95 -14.91 5.52 -6.86
C SER A 95 -15.56 6.84 -7.32
N ARG A 96 -16.62 6.74 -8.14
CA ARG A 96 -17.40 7.86 -8.67
C ARG A 96 -18.55 8.30 -7.77
N GLY A 97 -18.76 7.63 -6.65
CA GLY A 97 -19.89 7.89 -5.73
C GLY A 97 -19.76 9.19 -4.90
N GLY A 98 -18.62 9.89 -4.99
CA GLY A 98 -18.40 11.15 -4.27
C GLY A 98 -18.16 10.95 -2.77
N ALA A 99 -18.41 12.01 -2.00
CA ALA A 99 -18.09 12.09 -0.57
C ALA A 99 -19.31 12.30 0.34
N ASN A 100 -20.52 12.31 -0.21
CA ASN A 100 -21.77 12.51 0.53
C ASN A 100 -22.91 11.68 -0.09
N ALA A 101 -24.01 11.57 0.65
CA ALA A 101 -25.17 10.75 0.26
C ALA A 101 -25.83 11.22 -1.04
N GLU A 102 -25.86 12.53 -1.30
CA GLU A 102 -26.47 13.11 -2.51
C GLU A 102 -25.69 12.69 -3.76
N THR A 103 -24.38 12.88 -3.77
CA THR A 103 -23.52 12.50 -4.90
C THR A 103 -23.52 10.99 -5.11
N LEU A 104 -23.56 10.20 -4.04
CA LEU A 104 -23.67 8.75 -4.09
C LEU A 104 -24.99 8.30 -4.73
N ARG A 105 -26.12 8.87 -4.31
CA ARG A 105 -27.44 8.63 -4.92
C ARG A 105 -27.49 9.05 -6.38
N SER A 106 -26.92 10.21 -6.71
CA SER A 106 -26.84 10.71 -8.09
C SER A 106 -26.08 9.74 -8.99
N TYR A 107 -24.91 9.26 -8.53
CA TYR A 107 -24.12 8.26 -9.26
C TYR A 107 -24.89 6.94 -9.47
N LEU A 108 -25.51 6.40 -8.42
CA LEU A 108 -26.29 5.16 -8.52
C LEU A 108 -27.51 5.34 -9.45
N ASN A 109 -28.21 6.47 -9.38
CA ASN A 109 -29.29 6.80 -10.30
C ASN A 109 -28.83 6.79 -11.76
N LEU A 110 -27.69 7.38 -12.05
CA LEU A 110 -27.10 7.40 -13.40
C LEU A 110 -26.77 5.97 -13.87
N ARG A 111 -26.17 5.16 -13.00
CA ARG A 111 -25.76 3.78 -13.35
C ARG A 111 -26.99 2.88 -13.53
N PHE A 112 -27.99 2.99 -12.68
CA PHE A 112 -29.23 2.21 -12.82
C PHE A 112 -30.00 2.65 -14.07
N GLY A 113 -30.06 3.95 -14.38
CA GLY A 113 -30.65 4.43 -15.64
C GLY A 113 -30.00 3.82 -16.89
N TYR A 114 -28.67 3.66 -16.90
CA TYR A 114 -27.97 2.96 -17.98
C TYR A 114 -28.42 1.48 -18.12
N TYR A 115 -28.59 0.74 -17.00
CA TYR A 115 -29.04 -0.64 -17.06
C TYR A 115 -30.53 -0.76 -17.35
N GLU A 116 -31.35 0.18 -16.89
CA GLU A 116 -32.78 0.26 -17.24
C GLU A 116 -32.93 0.42 -18.76
N GLU A 117 -32.16 1.32 -19.37
CA GLU A 117 -32.13 1.49 -20.83
C GLU A 117 -31.65 0.18 -21.53
N LYS A 118 -30.54 -0.40 -21.06
CA LYS A 118 -29.95 -1.64 -21.60
C LYS A 118 -30.95 -2.81 -21.61
N TYR A 119 -31.79 -2.92 -20.57
CA TYR A 119 -32.78 -4.00 -20.41
C TYR A 119 -34.20 -3.55 -20.75
N ALA A 120 -34.40 -2.40 -21.37
CA ALA A 120 -35.70 -1.84 -21.75
C ALA A 120 -36.71 -1.80 -20.59
N ILE A 121 -36.24 -1.46 -19.40
CA ILE A 121 -37.07 -1.29 -18.21
C ILE A 121 -37.67 0.12 -18.26
N THR A 122 -38.99 0.24 -18.12
CA THR A 122 -39.64 1.56 -18.03
C THR A 122 -39.32 2.18 -16.68
N PRO A 123 -38.65 3.34 -16.62
CA PRO A 123 -38.32 3.99 -15.36
C PRO A 123 -39.57 4.41 -14.58
N ASP A 124 -39.63 4.07 -13.29
CA ASP A 124 -40.59 4.61 -12.34
C ASP A 124 -39.92 5.75 -11.55
N PRO A 125 -40.37 7.01 -11.73
CA PRO A 125 -39.78 8.15 -11.03
C PRO A 125 -39.95 8.10 -9.50
N THR A 126 -40.83 7.24 -8.99
CA THR A 126 -41.12 7.08 -7.55
C THR A 126 -40.39 5.90 -6.92
N ALA A 127 -39.79 5.03 -7.74
CA ALA A 127 -39.06 3.86 -7.25
C ALA A 127 -37.81 4.23 -6.47
N GLN A 128 -37.60 3.55 -5.35
CA GLN A 128 -36.38 3.68 -4.57
C GLN A 128 -35.21 3.01 -5.29
N LEU A 129 -33.97 3.34 -4.90
CA LEU A 129 -32.77 2.72 -5.51
C LEU A 129 -32.78 1.20 -5.38
N ALA A 130 -33.25 0.67 -4.25
CA ALA A 130 -33.39 -0.76 -4.02
C ALA A 130 -34.31 -1.43 -5.04
N ASP A 131 -35.52 -0.88 -5.24
CA ASP A 131 -36.52 -1.41 -6.18
C ASP A 131 -36.01 -1.39 -7.62
N ARG A 132 -35.29 -0.34 -8.00
CA ARG A 132 -34.67 -0.23 -9.32
C ARG A 132 -33.57 -1.27 -9.52
N PHE A 133 -32.74 -1.53 -8.50
CA PHE A 133 -31.68 -2.52 -8.57
C PHE A 133 -32.24 -3.93 -8.68
N ASP A 134 -33.28 -4.29 -7.88
CA ASP A 134 -34.05 -5.54 -8.00
C ASP A 134 -34.61 -5.71 -9.42
N ALA A 135 -35.29 -4.68 -9.94
CA ALA A 135 -35.87 -4.72 -11.28
C ALA A 135 -34.83 -4.97 -12.37
N ILE A 136 -33.63 -4.38 -12.24
CA ILE A 136 -32.53 -4.59 -13.19
C ILE A 136 -32.04 -6.05 -13.13
N ILE A 137 -31.77 -6.59 -11.94
CA ILE A 137 -31.29 -7.97 -11.75
C ILE A 137 -32.29 -8.97 -12.28
N THR A 138 -33.56 -8.87 -11.83
CA THR A 138 -34.64 -9.81 -12.20
C THR A 138 -34.97 -9.74 -13.69
N THR A 139 -34.98 -8.54 -14.29
CA THR A 139 -35.23 -8.38 -15.73
C THR A 139 -34.10 -8.93 -16.58
N ALA A 140 -32.85 -8.67 -16.20
CA ALA A 140 -31.68 -9.21 -16.88
C ALA A 140 -31.72 -10.76 -16.89
N TYR A 141 -32.03 -11.37 -15.76
CA TYR A 141 -32.24 -12.82 -15.67
C TYR A 141 -33.38 -13.31 -16.55
N LYS A 142 -34.58 -12.68 -16.48
CA LYS A 142 -35.74 -13.07 -17.27
C LYS A 142 -35.51 -13.00 -18.79
N GLN A 143 -34.78 -11.98 -19.23
CA GLN A 143 -34.47 -11.78 -20.66
C GLN A 143 -33.44 -12.78 -21.20
N THR A 144 -32.43 -13.12 -20.40
CA THR A 144 -31.33 -13.98 -20.84
C THR A 144 -31.48 -15.44 -20.47
N GLY A 145 -32.28 -15.75 -19.45
CA GLY A 145 -32.34 -17.07 -18.84
C GLY A 145 -31.07 -17.46 -18.06
N LEU A 146 -30.15 -16.51 -17.91
CA LEU A 146 -28.85 -16.71 -17.25
C LEU A 146 -28.71 -15.82 -16.01
N LYS A 147 -28.13 -16.38 -14.97
CA LYS A 147 -27.89 -15.66 -13.72
C LYS A 147 -26.92 -14.49 -13.91
N VAL A 148 -27.12 -13.41 -13.15
CA VAL A 148 -26.40 -12.14 -13.28
C VAL A 148 -25.07 -12.17 -12.53
N ALA A 149 -23.99 -11.72 -13.15
CA ALA A 149 -22.74 -11.43 -12.48
C ALA A 149 -22.73 -9.96 -12.02
N ILE A 150 -22.50 -9.72 -10.73
CA ILE A 150 -22.48 -8.39 -10.12
C ILE A 150 -21.07 -8.08 -9.64
N LEU A 151 -20.47 -7.03 -10.20
CA LEU A 151 -19.10 -6.63 -9.96
C LEU A 151 -19.07 -5.21 -9.37
N ILE A 152 -18.56 -5.09 -8.15
CA ILE A 152 -18.51 -3.81 -7.41
C ILE A 152 -17.06 -3.47 -7.12
N ASP A 153 -16.55 -2.42 -7.78
CA ASP A 153 -15.18 -1.94 -7.59
C ASP A 153 -15.14 -0.76 -6.62
N GLU A 154 -14.06 -0.69 -5.82
CA GLU A 154 -13.79 0.38 -4.86
C GLU A 154 -15.01 0.71 -3.96
N TYR A 155 -15.69 -0.33 -3.44
CA TYR A 155 -16.92 -0.17 -2.68
C TYR A 155 -16.80 0.82 -1.51
N ASP A 156 -15.62 0.89 -0.91
CA ASP A 156 -15.33 1.67 0.29
C ASP A 156 -14.96 3.15 0.00
N SER A 157 -14.85 3.54 -1.27
CA SER A 157 -14.41 4.89 -1.64
C SER A 157 -15.31 6.01 -1.08
N PRO A 158 -16.65 6.02 -1.24
CA PRO A 158 -17.51 7.04 -0.65
C PRO A 158 -17.45 7.08 0.88
N LEU A 159 -17.22 5.93 1.50
CA LEU A 159 -17.15 5.78 2.94
C LEU A 159 -15.83 6.30 3.52
N GLN A 160 -14.72 6.08 2.81
CA GLN A 160 -13.44 6.68 3.15
C GLN A 160 -13.47 8.21 3.07
N HIS A 161 -14.11 8.76 2.02
CA HIS A 161 -14.21 10.20 1.84
C HIS A 161 -15.13 10.86 2.88
N SER A 162 -16.24 10.21 3.24
CA SER A 162 -17.19 10.71 4.25
C SER A 162 -16.76 10.42 5.70
N TRP A 163 -15.73 9.58 5.93
CA TRP A 163 -15.31 9.17 7.26
C TRP A 163 -14.96 10.35 8.17
N LYS A 164 -15.49 10.32 9.42
CA LYS A 164 -15.41 11.44 10.39
C LYS A 164 -15.99 12.76 9.88
N THR A 165 -16.96 12.70 8.99
CA THR A 165 -17.79 13.84 8.62
C THR A 165 -19.25 13.57 9.00
N PRO A 166 -20.11 14.59 9.09
CA PRO A 166 -21.55 14.40 9.32
C PRO A 166 -22.25 13.56 8.24
N GLU A 167 -21.67 13.46 7.05
CA GLU A 167 -22.21 12.72 5.90
C GLU A 167 -22.06 11.19 5.99
N HIS A 168 -21.21 10.70 6.90
CA HIS A 168 -20.83 9.27 6.91
C HIS A 168 -22.02 8.35 7.15
N GLU A 169 -22.88 8.66 8.12
CA GLU A 169 -24.07 7.84 8.39
C GLU A 169 -25.07 7.87 7.23
N ALA A 170 -25.31 9.03 6.61
CA ALA A 170 -26.17 9.15 5.45
C ALA A 170 -25.65 8.35 4.23
N CYS A 171 -24.34 8.34 3.99
CA CYS A 171 -23.73 7.45 2.99
C CYS A 171 -23.94 5.97 3.33
N THR A 172 -23.76 5.61 4.60
CA THR A 172 -23.95 4.24 5.09
C THR A 172 -25.38 3.75 4.87
N GLU A 173 -26.38 4.61 5.07
CA GLU A 173 -27.78 4.27 4.82
C GLU A 173 -28.08 3.99 3.34
N VAL A 174 -27.47 4.74 2.42
CA VAL A 174 -27.58 4.44 0.97
C VAL A 174 -27.03 3.05 0.64
N TYR A 175 -25.91 2.66 1.27
CA TYR A 175 -25.38 1.29 1.10
C TYR A 175 -26.33 0.23 1.64
N ARG A 176 -26.94 0.46 2.82
CA ARG A 176 -27.93 -0.47 3.41
C ARG A 176 -29.12 -0.65 2.51
N GLU A 177 -29.65 0.45 1.97
CA GLU A 177 -30.78 0.43 1.05
C GLU A 177 -30.48 -0.42 -0.19
N VAL A 178 -29.40 -0.12 -0.89
CA VAL A 178 -29.10 -0.71 -2.21
C VAL A 178 -28.61 -2.15 -2.10
N PHE A 179 -27.68 -2.43 -1.18
CA PHE A 179 -27.02 -3.73 -1.13
C PHE A 179 -27.80 -4.81 -0.35
N ALA A 180 -28.90 -4.43 0.33
CA ALA A 180 -29.84 -5.42 0.90
C ALA A 180 -30.43 -6.33 -0.19
N ILE A 181 -30.60 -5.84 -1.40
CA ILE A 181 -31.15 -6.56 -2.56
C ILE A 181 -30.29 -7.76 -2.94
N LEU A 182 -28.96 -7.67 -2.84
CA LEU A 182 -28.06 -8.78 -3.15
C LEU A 182 -28.36 -10.07 -2.36
N LYS A 183 -28.95 -9.95 -1.16
CA LYS A 183 -29.36 -11.12 -0.40
C LYS A 183 -30.77 -11.61 -0.79
N ALA A 184 -31.61 -10.67 -1.15
CA ALA A 184 -33.00 -11.00 -1.55
C ALA A 184 -33.03 -11.72 -2.91
N ASP A 185 -32.14 -11.31 -3.83
CA ASP A 185 -32.07 -11.78 -5.21
C ASP A 185 -31.09 -12.95 -5.42
N ASP A 186 -30.73 -13.66 -4.36
CA ASP A 186 -29.77 -14.76 -4.41
C ASP A 186 -30.05 -15.78 -5.55
N GLU A 187 -31.30 -16.09 -5.85
CA GLU A 187 -31.65 -17.04 -6.90
C GLU A 187 -31.27 -16.58 -8.32
N TYR A 188 -31.18 -15.26 -8.56
CA TYR A 188 -30.90 -14.66 -9.86
C TYR A 188 -29.40 -14.36 -10.09
N GLU A 189 -28.58 -14.47 -9.06
CA GLU A 189 -27.17 -14.11 -9.10
C GLU A 189 -26.25 -15.29 -9.40
N ARG A 190 -25.26 -15.07 -10.27
CA ARG A 190 -24.19 -16.02 -10.63
C ARG A 190 -22.97 -15.85 -9.73
N LEU A 191 -22.56 -14.62 -9.55
CA LEU A 191 -21.42 -14.20 -8.74
C LEU A 191 -21.66 -12.76 -8.27
N VAL A 192 -21.34 -12.48 -7.02
CA VAL A 192 -21.17 -11.13 -6.50
C VAL A 192 -19.71 -10.99 -6.08
N PHE A 193 -18.99 -10.07 -6.73
CA PHE A 193 -17.58 -9.82 -6.46
C PHE A 193 -17.38 -8.37 -6.09
N ILE A 194 -16.86 -8.13 -4.89
CA ILE A 194 -16.70 -6.81 -4.30
C ILE A 194 -15.22 -6.56 -4.02
N THR A 195 -14.69 -5.44 -4.48
CA THR A 195 -13.32 -5.02 -4.15
C THR A 195 -13.29 -3.72 -3.38
N GLY A 196 -12.25 -3.56 -2.57
CA GLY A 196 -11.95 -2.35 -1.83
C GLY A 196 -10.53 -2.34 -1.28
N ILE A 197 -10.27 -1.36 -0.46
CA ILE A 197 -9.03 -1.21 0.30
C ILE A 197 -9.31 -1.55 1.75
N THR A 198 -10.28 -0.87 2.34
CA THR A 198 -10.65 -0.95 3.76
C THR A 198 -11.93 -1.75 3.96
N LYS A 199 -12.03 -2.40 5.12
CA LYS A 199 -13.24 -3.13 5.49
C LYS A 199 -14.05 -2.29 6.49
N PHE A 200 -15.24 -1.86 6.05
CA PHE A 200 -16.22 -1.19 6.89
C PHE A 200 -17.31 -2.18 7.30
N THR A 201 -17.16 -2.86 8.44
CA THR A 201 -18.08 -3.90 8.90
C THR A 201 -19.35 -3.36 9.55
N GLN A 202 -19.31 -2.14 10.09
CA GLN A 202 -20.50 -1.48 10.65
C GLN A 202 -21.52 -1.10 9.58
N ILE A 203 -21.10 -1.09 8.32
CA ILE A 203 -21.99 -0.99 7.20
C ILE A 203 -22.67 -2.34 7.02
N SER A 204 -23.98 -2.29 6.89
CA SER A 204 -24.82 -3.47 6.73
C SER A 204 -24.46 -4.40 5.57
N LEU A 205 -23.54 -3.99 4.66
CA LEU A 205 -23.06 -4.86 3.59
C LEU A 205 -22.54 -6.21 4.14
N PHE A 206 -21.66 -6.18 5.15
CA PHE A 206 -21.13 -7.40 5.79
C PHE A 206 -22.11 -8.04 6.79
N SER A 207 -23.07 -7.29 7.34
CA SER A 207 -24.12 -7.82 8.20
C SER A 207 -25.32 -8.33 7.40
N VAL A 208 -25.61 -7.72 6.27
CA VAL A 208 -26.66 -8.17 5.34
C VAL A 208 -26.18 -9.36 4.51
N LEU A 209 -24.96 -9.28 3.94
CA LEU A 209 -24.31 -10.38 3.23
C LEU A 209 -23.50 -11.24 4.21
N ASN A 210 -24.17 -11.88 5.18
CA ASN A 210 -23.52 -12.77 6.15
C ASN A 210 -22.84 -14.01 5.51
N ASN A 211 -23.11 -14.28 4.25
CA ASN A 211 -22.50 -15.31 3.41
C ASN A 211 -21.32 -14.77 2.56
N LEU A 212 -20.92 -13.49 2.72
CA LEU A 212 -19.80 -12.89 2.01
C LEU A 212 -18.47 -13.51 2.47
N THR A 213 -17.79 -14.20 1.57
CA THR A 213 -16.49 -14.81 1.82
C THR A 213 -15.37 -13.78 1.61
N ASN A 214 -14.60 -13.50 2.67
CA ASN A 214 -13.39 -12.69 2.54
C ASN A 214 -12.26 -13.56 1.96
N ILE A 215 -12.02 -13.44 0.65
CA ILE A 215 -10.97 -14.18 -0.05
C ILE A 215 -9.58 -13.55 0.10
N SER A 216 -9.46 -12.39 0.74
CA SER A 216 -8.21 -11.62 0.86
C SER A 216 -7.08 -12.42 1.52
N PHE A 217 -7.45 -13.33 2.46
CA PHE A 217 -6.49 -14.13 3.23
C PHE A 217 -6.40 -15.59 2.77
N LEU A 218 -7.19 -15.98 1.76
CA LEU A 218 -7.17 -17.37 1.28
C LEU A 218 -5.89 -17.67 0.49
N PRO A 219 -5.22 -18.80 0.78
CA PRO A 219 -3.94 -19.14 0.16
C PRO A 219 -3.97 -19.21 -1.37
N GLU A 220 -5.08 -19.66 -1.92
CA GLU A 220 -5.29 -19.83 -3.37
C GLU A 220 -5.42 -18.49 -4.13
N TYR A 221 -5.72 -17.40 -3.40
CA TYR A 221 -5.84 -16.04 -3.97
C TYR A 221 -4.76 -15.08 -3.46
N ALA A 222 -3.69 -15.60 -2.82
CA ALA A 222 -2.61 -14.76 -2.28
C ALA A 222 -1.95 -13.88 -3.36
N ALA A 223 -1.78 -14.43 -4.56
CA ALA A 223 -1.17 -13.75 -5.70
C ALA A 223 -2.17 -13.35 -6.81
N ILE A 224 -3.49 -13.32 -6.55
CA ILE A 224 -4.50 -12.94 -7.56
C ILE A 224 -4.32 -11.50 -8.05
N CYS A 225 -3.82 -10.64 -7.20
CA CYS A 225 -3.34 -9.29 -7.49
C CYS A 225 -1.88 -9.18 -7.06
N GLY A 226 -1.12 -8.34 -7.72
CA GLY A 226 0.32 -8.26 -7.55
C GLY A 226 1.06 -9.09 -8.60
N ILE A 227 2.38 -9.00 -8.62
CA ILE A 227 3.26 -9.74 -9.53
C ILE A 227 4.26 -10.52 -8.68
N THR A 228 4.41 -11.83 -8.90
CA THR A 228 5.38 -12.67 -8.19
C THR A 228 6.75 -12.60 -8.84
N GLU A 229 7.79 -13.02 -8.11
CA GLU A 229 9.16 -13.09 -8.63
C GLU A 229 9.28 -14.03 -9.85
N GLU A 230 8.54 -15.15 -9.85
CA GLU A 230 8.47 -16.07 -10.99
C GLU A 230 7.87 -15.39 -12.21
N GLU A 231 6.79 -14.65 -12.02
CA GLU A 231 6.12 -13.91 -13.12
C GLU A 231 7.00 -12.78 -13.67
N ILE A 232 7.84 -12.15 -12.83
CA ILE A 232 8.84 -11.18 -13.30
C ILE A 232 9.84 -11.87 -14.23
N LYS A 233 10.41 -12.99 -13.81
CA LYS A 233 11.38 -13.74 -14.60
C LYS A 233 10.82 -14.25 -15.92
N GLU A 234 9.55 -14.66 -15.91
CA GLU A 234 8.87 -15.17 -17.11
C GLU A 234 8.49 -14.04 -18.09
N ASN A 235 8.06 -12.90 -17.57
CA ASN A 235 7.40 -11.88 -18.39
C ASN A 235 8.26 -10.63 -18.67
N PHE A 236 9.24 -10.27 -17.82
CA PHE A 236 9.91 -8.96 -17.87
C PHE A 236 11.42 -9.02 -18.16
N LYS A 237 11.91 -10.15 -18.65
CA LYS A 237 13.35 -10.33 -18.92
C LYS A 237 13.97 -9.21 -19.79
N PRO A 238 13.37 -8.78 -20.92
CA PRO A 238 13.94 -7.70 -21.73
C PRO A 238 14.02 -6.35 -21.00
N GLU A 239 13.02 -6.03 -20.18
CA GLU A 239 12.95 -4.80 -19.40
C GLU A 239 14.00 -4.79 -18.29
N LEU A 240 14.22 -5.95 -17.64
CA LEU A 240 15.26 -6.14 -16.62
C LEU A 240 16.67 -5.98 -17.21
N GLU A 241 16.93 -6.61 -18.37
CA GLU A 241 18.21 -6.49 -19.09
C GLU A 241 18.50 -5.03 -19.47
N LYS A 242 17.47 -4.33 -19.98
CA LYS A 242 17.58 -2.91 -20.33
C LYS A 242 17.82 -2.03 -19.10
N MET A 243 17.11 -2.27 -17.98
CA MET A 243 17.29 -1.53 -16.74
C MET A 243 18.70 -1.74 -16.17
N ALA A 244 19.23 -2.96 -16.24
CA ALA A 244 20.59 -3.29 -15.85
C ALA A 244 21.62 -2.50 -16.68
N GLU A 245 21.45 -2.51 -18.03
CA GLU A 245 22.34 -1.79 -18.96
C GLU A 245 22.35 -0.29 -18.71
N VAL A 246 21.17 0.36 -18.61
CA VAL A 246 21.02 1.81 -18.43
C VAL A 246 21.67 2.27 -17.13
N ASN A 247 21.55 1.48 -16.06
CA ASN A 247 22.05 1.84 -14.73
C ASN A 247 23.48 1.32 -14.44
N GLY A 248 24.06 0.53 -15.34
CA GLY A 248 25.36 -0.10 -15.11
C GLY A 248 25.35 -1.16 -14.01
N TRP A 249 24.20 -1.82 -13.80
CA TRP A 249 24.02 -2.89 -12.81
C TRP A 249 24.14 -4.26 -13.46
N THR A 250 24.40 -5.26 -12.64
CA THR A 250 24.19 -6.66 -13.04
C THR A 250 22.68 -7.00 -12.96
N LEU A 251 22.26 -8.07 -13.65
CA LEU A 251 20.88 -8.54 -13.54
C LEU A 251 20.50 -8.88 -12.09
N GLN A 252 21.43 -9.45 -11.31
CA GLN A 252 21.17 -9.75 -9.91
C GLN A 252 20.98 -8.48 -9.08
N GLU A 253 21.83 -7.47 -9.26
CA GLU A 253 21.66 -6.17 -8.57
C GLU A 253 20.34 -5.50 -8.96
N THR A 254 19.91 -5.62 -10.22
CA THR A 254 18.62 -5.09 -10.68
C THR A 254 17.46 -5.79 -9.95
N HIS A 255 17.48 -7.13 -9.87
CA HIS A 255 16.48 -7.89 -9.12
C HIS A 255 16.47 -7.51 -7.63
N ASP A 256 17.63 -7.47 -6.99
CA ASP A 256 17.75 -7.16 -5.56
C ASP A 256 17.20 -5.75 -5.26
N LYS A 257 17.52 -4.77 -6.10
CA LYS A 257 17.04 -3.40 -5.97
C LYS A 257 15.51 -3.29 -6.17
N LEU A 258 14.98 -3.93 -7.21
CA LEU A 258 13.52 -3.97 -7.44
C LEU A 258 12.80 -4.66 -6.29
N LYS A 259 13.38 -5.74 -5.74
CA LYS A 259 12.87 -6.45 -4.58
C LYS A 259 12.85 -5.56 -3.34
N ASP A 260 13.93 -4.91 -3.01
CA ASP A 260 14.04 -3.98 -1.88
C ASP A 260 13.00 -2.84 -1.95
N TYR A 261 12.73 -2.36 -3.18
CA TYR A 261 11.89 -1.19 -3.38
C TYR A 261 10.41 -1.49 -3.54
N TYR A 262 10.00 -2.61 -4.20
CA TYR A 262 8.61 -2.79 -4.63
C TYR A 262 7.97 -4.13 -4.23
N ASP A 263 8.74 -5.07 -3.70
CA ASP A 263 8.30 -6.41 -3.28
C ASP A 263 7.83 -6.44 -1.82
N GLY A 264 7.67 -7.63 -1.29
CA GLY A 264 7.53 -7.95 0.13
C GLY A 264 6.11 -7.87 0.67
N TYR A 265 5.09 -7.73 -0.18
CA TYR A 265 3.71 -7.86 0.26
C TYR A 265 3.29 -9.32 0.40
N HIS A 266 2.69 -9.64 1.55
CA HIS A 266 2.07 -10.93 1.83
C HIS A 266 0.63 -10.78 2.26
N PHE A 267 -0.24 -11.63 1.72
CA PHE A 267 -1.67 -11.56 1.99
C PHE A 267 -2.25 -12.81 2.65
N SER A 268 -1.49 -13.90 2.76
CA SER A 268 -1.96 -15.13 3.38
C SER A 268 -0.89 -15.78 4.27
N ARG A 269 -1.27 -16.13 5.50
CA ARG A 269 -0.39 -16.84 6.44
C ARG A 269 -0.01 -18.27 6.02
N ARG A 270 -0.80 -18.88 5.14
CA ARG A 270 -0.59 -20.25 4.65
C ARG A 270 0.15 -20.30 3.31
N ASN A 271 0.18 -19.18 2.60
CA ASN A 271 0.92 -19.01 1.37
C ASN A 271 1.60 -17.63 1.43
N MET A 272 2.82 -17.63 1.97
CA MET A 272 3.64 -16.43 2.16
C MET A 272 4.41 -16.09 0.88
N VAL A 273 3.71 -16.14 -0.27
CA VAL A 273 4.30 -15.69 -1.53
C VAL A 273 4.49 -14.19 -1.51
N ASP A 274 5.71 -13.75 -1.84
CA ASP A 274 6.03 -12.34 -2.06
C ASP A 274 5.35 -11.85 -3.34
N VAL A 275 4.74 -10.68 -3.28
CA VAL A 275 4.21 -10.01 -4.46
C VAL A 275 4.64 -8.56 -4.50
N TYR A 276 5.09 -8.15 -5.67
CA TYR A 276 5.40 -6.76 -6.01
C TYR A 276 4.14 -5.94 -6.22
N ASN A 277 4.22 -4.66 -5.89
CA ASN A 277 3.21 -3.70 -6.35
C ASN A 277 3.31 -3.56 -7.88
N PRO A 278 2.26 -3.93 -8.65
CA PRO A 278 2.33 -3.89 -10.12
C PRO A 278 2.58 -2.51 -10.68
N PHE A 279 1.98 -1.48 -10.09
CA PHE A 279 2.09 -0.12 -10.58
C PHE A 279 3.53 0.40 -10.44
N SER A 280 4.13 0.23 -9.27
CA SER A 280 5.51 0.68 -9.02
C SER A 280 6.50 -0.11 -9.88
N LEU A 281 6.37 -1.43 -9.92
CA LEU A 281 7.24 -2.30 -10.72
C LEU A 281 7.18 -1.96 -12.22
N ILE A 282 5.97 -1.85 -12.78
CA ILE A 282 5.81 -1.56 -14.21
C ILE A 282 6.35 -0.18 -14.57
N ASN A 283 6.11 0.84 -13.73
CA ASN A 283 6.68 2.17 -13.96
C ASN A 283 8.21 2.17 -13.87
N ALA A 284 8.80 1.48 -12.90
CA ALA A 284 10.25 1.38 -12.77
C ALA A 284 10.88 0.70 -14.00
N LEU A 285 10.25 -0.37 -14.49
CA LEU A 285 10.70 -1.08 -15.69
C LEU A 285 10.47 -0.27 -16.98
N ASP A 286 9.46 0.57 -17.05
CA ASP A 286 9.20 1.45 -18.19
C ASP A 286 10.18 2.64 -18.25
N THR A 287 10.39 3.29 -17.12
CA THR A 287 11.28 4.46 -17.01
C THR A 287 12.75 4.10 -16.81
N GLN A 288 13.06 2.84 -16.50
CA GLN A 288 14.41 2.34 -16.15
C GLN A 288 14.98 3.00 -14.89
N ASP A 289 14.13 3.46 -13.98
CA ASP A 289 14.52 4.19 -12.77
C ASP A 289 13.81 3.66 -11.52
N LEU A 290 14.48 3.73 -10.36
CA LEU A 290 13.90 3.44 -9.07
C LEU A 290 13.35 4.75 -8.48
N ASN A 291 12.03 4.81 -8.31
CA ASN A 291 11.37 6.01 -7.82
C ASN A 291 10.17 5.67 -6.93
N SER A 292 9.68 6.64 -6.17
CA SER A 292 8.52 6.48 -5.30
C SER A 292 7.23 6.68 -6.12
N TYR A 293 6.82 5.65 -6.87
CA TYR A 293 5.62 5.71 -7.73
C TYR A 293 4.33 5.54 -6.96
N TRP A 294 4.31 4.69 -5.93
CA TRP A 294 3.10 4.41 -5.15
C TRP A 294 2.69 5.61 -4.28
N ALA A 295 3.66 6.30 -3.66
CA ALA A 295 3.43 7.41 -2.76
C ALA A 295 2.59 8.52 -3.40
N SER A 296 2.86 8.85 -4.66
CA SER A 296 2.16 9.91 -5.41
C SER A 296 0.67 9.61 -5.67
N SER A 297 0.25 8.34 -5.58
CA SER A 297 -1.09 7.90 -5.97
C SER A 297 -1.73 6.89 -5.02
N GLY A 298 -0.97 6.32 -4.08
CA GLY A 298 -1.40 5.26 -3.16
C GLY A 298 -1.90 5.76 -1.81
N ALA A 299 -1.53 6.98 -1.40
CA ALA A 299 -1.93 7.54 -0.11
C ALA A 299 -3.47 7.65 -0.01
N THR A 300 -4.03 7.17 1.10
CA THR A 300 -5.46 7.27 1.35
C THR A 300 -5.80 8.64 1.94
N SER A 301 -6.98 9.18 1.60
CA SER A 301 -7.49 10.43 2.21
C SER A 301 -7.72 10.32 3.72
N MET A 302 -7.77 9.10 4.25
CA MET A 302 -7.91 8.82 5.68
C MET A 302 -6.59 8.94 6.45
N LEU A 303 -5.43 8.71 5.80
CA LEU A 303 -4.14 8.65 6.49
C LEU A 303 -3.80 9.91 7.29
N PRO A 304 -3.92 11.16 6.75
CA PRO A 304 -3.65 12.37 7.52
C PRO A 304 -4.58 12.50 8.74
N LYS A 305 -5.84 12.07 8.62
CA LYS A 305 -6.81 12.05 9.72
C LYS A 305 -6.41 11.03 10.80
N PHE A 306 -5.95 9.84 10.37
CA PHE A 306 -5.45 8.81 11.29
C PHE A 306 -4.18 9.25 12.01
N ILE A 307 -3.22 9.81 11.31
CA ILE A 307 -1.96 10.30 11.90
C ILE A 307 -2.24 11.37 12.97
N LYS A 308 -3.17 12.29 12.68
CA LYS A 308 -3.54 13.36 13.63
C LYS A 308 -4.20 12.84 14.90
N ASP A 309 -5.00 11.79 14.79
CA ASP A 309 -5.81 11.27 15.89
C ASP A 309 -5.14 10.10 16.63
N ALA A 310 -4.41 9.28 15.89
CA ALA A 310 -3.67 8.16 16.48
C ALA A 310 -2.33 8.65 17.01
N GLU A 311 -1.99 8.17 18.18
CA GLU A 311 -0.70 8.42 18.80
C GLU A 311 0.37 7.52 18.15
N LEU A 312 0.69 7.71 16.87
CA LEU A 312 1.57 6.85 16.08
C LEU A 312 3.03 7.00 16.52
N ARG A 313 3.62 5.89 16.95
CA ARG A 313 5.07 5.73 17.07
C ARG A 313 5.55 4.96 15.84
N LEU A 314 6.19 5.62 14.89
CA LEU A 314 6.59 5.03 13.62
C LEU A 314 7.53 3.82 13.75
N PRO A 315 8.52 3.80 14.65
CA PRO A 315 9.35 2.61 14.86
C PRO A 315 8.56 1.38 15.32
N ASP A 316 7.43 1.58 16.03
CA ASP A 316 6.58 0.48 16.48
C ASP A 316 5.94 -0.30 15.29
N PHE A 317 5.98 0.25 14.07
CA PHE A 317 5.44 -0.40 12.87
C PHE A 317 6.47 -1.23 12.08
N GLU A 318 7.72 -1.28 12.50
CA GLU A 318 8.71 -2.18 11.89
C GLU A 318 8.49 -3.65 12.29
N ASP A 319 7.90 -3.89 13.48
CA ASP A 319 7.42 -5.21 13.94
C ASP A 319 6.27 -5.03 14.93
N CYS A 320 5.07 -4.80 14.41
CA CYS A 320 3.89 -4.69 15.27
C CYS A 320 3.07 -5.98 15.28
N MET A 321 2.44 -6.28 16.42
CA MET A 321 1.65 -7.49 16.62
C MET A 321 0.15 -7.18 16.62
N ILE A 322 -0.62 -7.98 15.89
CA ILE A 322 -2.07 -7.89 15.87
C ILE A 322 -2.70 -9.29 15.97
N LEU A 323 -3.80 -9.40 16.71
CA LEU A 323 -4.54 -10.65 16.77
C LEU A 323 -5.18 -10.96 15.41
N ARG A 324 -5.18 -12.23 15.06
CA ARG A 324 -5.74 -12.74 13.81
C ARG A 324 -7.19 -12.28 13.59
N ASN A 325 -8.04 -12.42 14.60
CA ASN A 325 -9.44 -11.99 14.49
C ASN A 325 -9.54 -10.49 14.20
N THR A 326 -8.70 -9.66 14.84
CA THR A 326 -8.69 -8.23 14.58
C THR A 326 -8.33 -7.93 13.12
N LEU A 327 -7.28 -8.55 12.60
CA LEU A 327 -6.84 -8.32 11.22
C LEU A 327 -7.85 -8.82 10.18
N GLU A 328 -8.38 -10.03 10.35
CA GLU A 328 -9.22 -10.69 9.34
C GLU A 328 -10.70 -10.24 9.39
N THR A 329 -11.21 -9.82 10.56
CA THR A 329 -12.64 -9.59 10.74
C THR A 329 -13.04 -8.18 11.17
N SER A 330 -12.14 -7.41 11.83
CA SER A 330 -12.51 -6.12 12.40
C SER A 330 -12.74 -5.03 11.36
N ASP A 331 -13.54 -4.07 11.78
CA ASP A 331 -13.76 -2.81 11.07
C ASP A 331 -12.52 -1.91 11.15
N VAL A 332 -12.23 -1.22 10.07
CA VAL A 332 -11.10 -0.29 10.00
C VAL A 332 -11.18 0.82 11.05
N THR A 333 -12.38 1.18 11.46
CA THR A 333 -12.62 2.27 12.43
C THR A 333 -12.44 1.83 13.88
N GLY A 334 -12.50 0.54 14.17
CA GLY A 334 -12.41 -0.04 15.52
C GLY A 334 -11.15 -0.86 15.80
N GLY A 335 -10.32 -1.13 14.80
CA GLY A 335 -9.21 -2.08 14.87
C GLY A 335 -7.83 -1.48 15.19
N GLY A 336 -7.75 -0.18 15.46
CA GLY A 336 -6.47 0.50 15.74
C GLY A 336 -5.71 0.93 14.48
N PRO A 337 -4.58 1.65 14.66
CA PRO A 337 -3.78 2.15 13.55
C PRO A 337 -3.11 1.03 12.74
N GLU A 338 -2.72 -0.07 13.35
CA GLU A 338 -2.08 -1.21 12.69
C GLU A 338 -3.01 -1.84 11.65
N LEU A 339 -4.29 -2.00 11.99
CA LEU A 339 -5.30 -2.51 11.06
C LEU A 339 -5.49 -1.57 9.87
N PHE A 340 -5.59 -0.26 10.14
CA PHE A 340 -5.73 0.74 9.08
C PHE A 340 -4.51 0.75 8.15
N LEU A 341 -3.29 0.76 8.71
CA LEU A 341 -2.05 0.77 7.94
C LEU A 341 -1.89 -0.52 7.11
N TYR A 342 -2.28 -1.69 7.66
CA TYR A 342 -2.30 -2.93 6.90
C TYR A 342 -3.29 -2.89 5.73
N GLN A 343 -4.54 -2.51 5.97
CA GLN A 343 -5.57 -2.47 4.93
C GLN A 343 -5.24 -1.45 3.84
N SER A 344 -4.68 -0.30 4.22
CA SER A 344 -4.26 0.73 3.25
C SER A 344 -2.94 0.42 2.54
N GLY A 345 -2.21 -0.63 2.96
CA GLY A 345 -1.02 -1.13 2.28
C GLY A 345 0.31 -0.55 2.77
N TYR A 346 0.30 0.18 3.88
CA TYR A 346 1.54 0.63 4.52
C TYR A 346 2.25 -0.49 5.30
N LEU A 347 1.46 -1.46 5.81
CA LEU A 347 1.99 -2.65 6.47
C LEU A 347 1.58 -3.91 5.71
N THR A 348 2.36 -4.97 5.91
CA THR A 348 2.11 -6.30 5.38
C THR A 348 2.34 -7.36 6.45
N ILE A 349 1.90 -8.60 6.20
CA ILE A 349 2.15 -9.75 7.07
C ILE A 349 3.62 -10.17 6.89
N LYS A 350 4.43 -10.10 7.94
CA LYS A 350 5.82 -10.61 7.93
C LYS A 350 5.90 -12.05 8.42
N SER A 351 5.07 -12.40 9.42
CA SER A 351 4.96 -13.76 9.91
C SER A 351 3.63 -13.98 10.66
N CYS A 352 3.34 -15.23 10.99
CA CYS A 352 2.19 -15.58 11.82
C CYS A 352 2.59 -16.67 12.83
N VAL A 353 2.48 -16.36 14.11
CA VAL A 353 2.75 -17.32 15.18
C VAL A 353 1.45 -17.61 15.93
N GLY A 354 0.94 -18.82 15.79
CA GLY A 354 -0.34 -19.20 16.39
C GLY A 354 -1.50 -18.34 15.90
N ASN A 355 -2.00 -17.47 16.78
CA ASN A 355 -3.13 -16.55 16.49
C ASN A 355 -2.69 -15.07 16.44
N VAL A 356 -1.40 -14.81 16.29
CA VAL A 356 -0.82 -13.47 16.23
C VAL A 356 -0.11 -13.28 14.90
N TYR A 357 -0.45 -12.21 14.20
CA TYR A 357 0.29 -11.72 13.03
C TYR A 357 1.35 -10.73 13.47
N HIS A 358 2.54 -10.85 12.90
CA HIS A 358 3.58 -9.84 12.92
C HIS A 358 3.49 -9.06 11.63
N LEU A 359 3.34 -7.75 11.74
CA LEU A 359 3.23 -6.81 10.62
C LEU A 359 4.46 -5.93 10.57
N GLY A 360 4.86 -5.52 9.38
CA GLY A 360 5.94 -4.58 9.15
C GLY A 360 5.82 -3.93 7.77
N PHE A 361 6.72 -3.03 7.45
CA PHE A 361 6.74 -2.40 6.12
C PHE A 361 7.00 -3.43 5.03
N PRO A 362 6.27 -3.41 3.91
CA PRO A 362 6.55 -4.31 2.80
C PRO A 362 7.94 -4.06 2.21
N ASN A 363 8.29 -2.81 1.94
CA ASN A 363 9.48 -2.39 1.21
C ASN A 363 9.88 -0.94 1.52
N GLU A 364 10.99 -0.49 0.95
CA GLU A 364 11.54 0.84 1.18
C GLU A 364 10.66 1.97 0.59
N GLU A 365 10.02 1.77 -0.59
CA GLU A 365 9.12 2.77 -1.17
C GLU A 365 8.00 3.14 -0.21
N VAL A 366 7.34 2.13 0.36
CA VAL A 366 6.19 2.32 1.25
C VAL A 366 6.62 2.86 2.60
N LYS A 367 7.76 2.39 3.10
CA LYS A 367 8.35 2.91 4.35
C LYS A 367 8.60 4.41 4.21
N GLN A 368 9.31 4.83 3.17
CA GLN A 368 9.59 6.24 2.88
C GLN A 368 8.28 7.05 2.74
N ALA A 369 7.30 6.54 1.98
CA ALA A 369 6.02 7.22 1.78
C ALA A 369 5.27 7.49 3.09
N LEU A 370 5.31 6.55 4.05
CA LEU A 370 4.69 6.78 5.37
C LEU A 370 5.44 7.87 6.15
N TYR A 371 6.77 7.82 6.18
CA TYR A 371 7.57 8.82 6.88
C TYR A 371 7.38 10.21 6.28
N GLU A 372 7.32 10.35 4.95
CA GLU A 372 7.00 11.61 4.27
C GLU A 372 5.62 12.15 4.66
N CYS A 373 4.61 11.30 4.80
CA CYS A 373 3.27 11.71 5.26
C CYS A 373 3.23 12.13 6.74
N VAL A 374 4.09 11.53 7.57
CA VAL A 374 4.09 11.79 9.03
C VAL A 374 4.92 13.01 9.39
N LEU A 375 5.98 13.30 8.65
CA LEU A 375 6.91 14.38 8.97
C LEU A 375 6.24 15.77 9.07
N PRO A 376 5.31 16.19 8.17
CA PRO A 376 4.57 17.44 8.32
C PRO A 376 3.69 17.51 9.57
N ALA A 377 3.22 16.36 10.06
CA ALA A 377 2.46 16.30 11.32
C ALA A 377 3.34 16.42 12.57
N LEU A 378 4.63 16.10 12.45
CA LEU A 378 5.62 16.29 13.52
C LEU A 378 6.24 17.69 13.51
N THR A 379 6.39 18.31 12.35
CA THR A 379 6.94 19.65 12.17
C THR A 379 5.81 20.66 11.94
N MET A 380 5.94 21.89 12.46
CA MET A 380 4.93 22.93 12.21
C MET A 380 5.18 23.76 10.93
N ARG A 381 6.13 23.34 10.07
CA ARG A 381 6.46 24.05 8.84
C ARG A 381 5.53 23.68 7.68
N GLN A 382 5.37 24.61 6.73
CA GLN A 382 4.77 24.32 5.43
C GLN A 382 5.72 23.44 4.61
N GLU A 383 5.18 22.53 3.80
CA GLU A 383 5.93 21.54 3.02
C GLU A 383 7.08 22.13 2.18
N ALA A 384 6.87 23.29 1.55
CA ALA A 384 7.84 23.89 0.63
C ALA A 384 9.18 24.29 1.29
N ASP A 385 9.14 24.83 2.53
CA ASP A 385 10.35 25.24 3.24
C ASP A 385 11.14 24.05 3.78
N THR A 386 10.45 22.97 4.06
CA THR A 386 11.03 21.73 4.60
C THR A 386 11.72 20.92 3.49
N GLN A 387 11.14 20.83 2.29
CA GLN A 387 11.68 20.05 1.17
C GLN A 387 13.07 20.49 0.72
N SER A 388 13.33 21.80 0.63
CA SER A 388 14.67 22.30 0.26
C SER A 388 15.74 21.89 1.27
N LEU A 389 15.43 21.98 2.56
CA LEU A 389 16.37 21.62 3.63
C LEU A 389 16.59 20.10 3.72
N GLN A 390 15.55 19.32 3.44
CA GLN A 390 15.61 17.87 3.34
C GLN A 390 16.52 17.41 2.19
N ALA A 391 16.35 17.98 0.99
CA ALA A 391 17.19 17.68 -0.16
C ALA A 391 18.67 18.05 0.10
N GLN A 392 18.91 19.18 0.78
CA GLN A 392 20.26 19.56 1.18
C GLN A 392 20.86 18.58 2.20
N LEU A 393 20.09 18.15 3.20
CA LEU A 393 20.55 17.18 4.20
C LEU A 393 20.96 15.85 3.54
N TYR A 394 20.11 15.33 2.62
CA TYR A 394 20.44 14.13 1.84
C TYR A 394 21.78 14.29 1.12
N GLN A 395 21.93 15.38 0.34
CA GLN A 395 23.14 15.65 -0.43
C GLN A 395 24.39 15.78 0.47
N TYR A 396 24.28 16.48 1.60
CA TYR A 396 25.40 16.66 2.53
C TYR A 396 25.83 15.34 3.17
N LEU A 397 24.93 14.43 3.49
CA LEU A 397 25.25 13.10 4.01
C LEU A 397 25.84 12.22 2.90
N GLU A 398 25.34 12.31 1.66
CA GLU A 398 25.87 11.55 0.52
C GLU A 398 27.33 11.91 0.22
N TYR A 399 27.69 13.20 0.35
CA TYR A 399 29.05 13.71 0.07
C TYR A 399 29.89 13.92 1.34
N LYS A 400 29.47 13.45 2.50
CA LYS A 400 30.18 13.59 3.79
C LYS A 400 30.49 15.04 4.18
N GLU A 401 29.63 16.00 3.82
CA GLU A 401 29.73 17.40 4.24
C GLU A 401 29.12 17.58 5.64
N LEU A 402 29.71 16.97 6.66
CA LEU A 402 29.11 16.77 7.99
C LEU A 402 28.71 18.06 8.69
N ASP A 403 29.52 19.14 8.63
CA ASP A 403 29.16 20.43 9.25
C ASP A 403 27.87 21.00 8.68
N LYS A 404 27.68 20.87 7.36
CA LYS A 404 26.44 21.31 6.68
C LYS A 404 25.28 20.37 6.98
N ALA A 405 25.54 19.06 7.00
CA ALA A 405 24.54 18.05 7.34
C ALA A 405 24.00 18.27 8.76
N MET A 406 24.88 18.44 9.74
CA MET A 406 24.48 18.68 11.13
C MET A 406 23.76 20.02 11.31
N LYS A 407 24.14 21.06 10.58
CA LYS A 407 23.42 22.34 10.58
C LYS A 407 22.00 22.19 10.02
N ALA A 408 21.83 21.45 8.93
CA ALA A 408 20.52 21.17 8.34
C ALA A 408 19.67 20.31 9.28
N LEU A 409 20.22 19.23 9.83
CA LEU A 409 19.55 18.34 10.77
C LEU A 409 19.13 19.09 12.04
N LYS A 410 20.00 19.93 12.60
CA LYS A 410 19.69 20.78 13.75
C LYS A 410 18.51 21.70 13.48
N ALA A 411 18.44 22.31 12.31
CA ALA A 411 17.31 23.15 11.93
C ALA A 411 16.00 22.37 11.81
N LEU A 412 16.03 21.15 11.23
CA LEU A 412 14.86 20.28 11.12
C LEU A 412 14.37 19.77 12.49
N VAL A 413 15.28 19.38 13.37
CA VAL A 413 14.96 18.92 14.74
C VAL A 413 14.37 20.05 15.59
N ALA A 414 14.88 21.28 15.46
CA ALA A 414 14.39 22.43 16.22
C ALA A 414 12.95 22.85 15.86
N ASP A 415 12.44 22.41 14.71
CA ASP A 415 11.06 22.70 14.28
C ASP A 415 10.00 21.78 14.91
N VAL A 416 10.41 20.73 15.62
CA VAL A 416 9.47 19.80 16.27
C VAL A 416 8.97 20.43 17.59
N PRO A 417 7.67 20.74 17.73
CA PRO A 417 7.17 21.43 18.91
C PRO A 417 7.36 20.63 20.20
N TYR A 418 7.84 21.29 21.24
CA TYR A 418 7.94 20.73 22.60
C TYR A 418 6.57 20.31 23.17
N SER A 419 5.48 20.96 22.73
CA SER A 419 4.11 20.77 23.21
C SER A 419 3.42 19.51 22.70
N ASN A 420 4.08 18.66 21.90
CA ASN A 420 3.51 17.37 21.51
C ASN A 420 3.41 16.47 22.76
N LYS A 421 2.19 16.34 23.31
CA LYS A 421 1.91 15.65 24.57
C LYS A 421 2.44 14.21 24.64
N LYS A 422 2.65 13.59 23.50
CA LYS A 422 3.12 12.20 23.38
C LYS A 422 4.61 12.08 23.46
N LEU A 423 5.30 12.99 22.78
CA LEU A 423 6.74 13.10 22.89
C LEU A 423 7.13 13.51 24.31
N ALA A 424 6.26 14.23 25.02
CA ALA A 424 6.49 14.65 26.41
C ALA A 424 6.52 13.50 27.43
N SER A 425 5.93 12.35 27.14
CA SER A 425 5.96 11.17 28.02
C SER A 425 7.13 10.22 27.77
N MET A 426 7.91 10.45 26.71
CA MET A 426 9.08 9.62 26.34
C MET A 426 10.34 10.12 27.06
N ASP A 427 11.28 9.20 27.25
CA ASP A 427 12.65 9.58 27.59
C ASP A 427 13.22 10.51 26.50
N MET A 428 14.03 11.49 26.90
CA MET A 428 14.46 12.55 26.00
C MET A 428 15.40 12.03 24.90
N GLU A 429 16.28 11.05 25.18
CA GLU A 429 17.12 10.42 24.16
C GLU A 429 16.27 9.62 23.16
N GLU A 430 15.27 8.86 23.64
CA GLU A 430 14.31 8.12 22.81
C GLU A 430 13.52 9.07 21.90
N ARG A 431 13.09 10.21 22.43
CA ARG A 431 12.38 11.25 21.68
C ARG A 431 13.22 11.79 20.52
N TYR A 432 14.47 12.16 20.77
CA TYR A 432 15.37 12.66 19.72
C TYR A 432 15.69 11.58 18.69
N ARG A 433 15.92 10.35 19.12
CA ARG A 433 16.14 9.22 18.24
C ARG A 433 14.97 9.02 17.27
N LEU A 434 13.73 9.09 17.78
CA LEU A 434 12.51 9.02 16.97
C LEU A 434 12.44 10.18 15.94
N ILE A 435 12.69 11.42 16.37
CA ILE A 435 12.62 12.58 15.49
C ILE A 435 13.68 12.48 14.38
N ILE A 436 14.93 12.21 14.77
CA ILE A 436 16.06 12.14 13.82
C ILE A 436 15.83 10.97 12.83
N SER A 437 15.45 9.80 13.30
CA SER A 437 15.19 8.66 12.42
C SER A 437 14.02 8.93 11.47
N THR A 438 12.97 9.61 11.92
CA THR A 438 11.85 10.02 11.08
C THR A 438 12.29 10.96 9.97
N ILE A 439 13.09 11.99 10.28
CA ILE A 439 13.63 12.94 9.29
C ILE A 439 14.46 12.20 8.25
N LEU A 440 15.38 11.34 8.70
CA LEU A 440 16.31 10.63 7.82
C LEU A 440 15.61 9.60 6.92
N ASN A 441 14.61 8.89 7.43
CA ASN A 441 13.78 7.99 6.61
C ASN A 441 12.92 8.77 5.59
N ALA A 442 12.34 9.91 5.99
CA ALA A 442 11.52 10.73 5.10
C ALA A 442 12.31 11.33 3.92
N ILE A 443 13.60 11.51 4.06
CA ILE A 443 14.47 11.95 2.95
C ILE A 443 15.01 10.78 2.09
N GLY A 444 14.53 9.56 2.32
CA GLY A 444 14.89 8.38 1.52
C GLY A 444 16.20 7.69 1.92
N LEU A 445 16.73 7.95 3.11
CA LEU A 445 17.89 7.22 3.62
C LEU A 445 17.46 5.92 4.31
N LYS A 446 18.25 4.87 4.15
CA LYS A 446 18.06 3.59 4.89
C LYS A 446 18.54 3.78 6.32
N VAL A 447 17.60 3.77 7.28
CA VAL A 447 17.89 3.97 8.71
C VAL A 447 17.50 2.74 9.51
N GLU A 448 18.45 2.18 10.26
CA GLU A 448 18.18 1.13 11.25
C GLU A 448 18.25 1.78 12.65
N VAL A 449 17.23 1.53 13.46
CA VAL A 449 17.10 2.08 14.81
C VAL A 449 17.37 0.99 15.83
N GLU A 450 18.11 1.30 16.91
CA GLU A 450 18.39 0.38 18.01
C GLU A 450 19.00 -0.96 17.58
N HIS A 451 19.96 -0.92 16.63
CA HIS A 451 20.57 -2.14 16.09
C HIS A 451 21.40 -2.87 17.16
N MET A 452 21.01 -4.14 17.41
CA MET A 452 21.65 -4.97 18.44
C MET A 452 22.93 -5.63 17.91
N LEU A 453 24.02 -5.43 18.62
CA LEU A 453 25.27 -6.16 18.44
C LEU A 453 25.60 -6.99 19.70
N SER A 454 26.52 -7.93 19.57
CA SER A 454 27.03 -8.68 20.72
C SER A 454 27.71 -7.80 21.79
N THR A 455 28.18 -6.62 21.38
CA THR A 455 28.90 -5.65 22.21
C THR A 455 28.03 -4.54 22.76
N GLY A 456 26.79 -4.41 22.29
CA GLY A 456 25.85 -3.38 22.73
C GLY A 456 24.76 -3.08 21.69
N ARG A 457 24.15 -1.90 21.80
CA ARG A 457 23.09 -1.42 20.92
C ARG A 457 23.46 -0.08 20.35
N ILE A 458 23.42 0.04 19.04
CA ILE A 458 23.66 1.28 18.29
C ILE A 458 22.35 2.05 18.20
N ASP A 459 22.35 3.35 18.46
CA ASP A 459 21.14 4.17 18.37
C ASP A 459 20.62 4.29 16.95
N LEU A 460 21.46 4.67 15.99
CA LEU A 460 21.10 4.79 14.57
C LEU A 460 22.23 4.34 13.65
N ILE A 461 21.87 3.56 12.62
CA ILE A 461 22.75 3.28 11.47
C ILE A 461 22.09 3.90 10.25
N VAL A 462 22.83 4.80 9.56
CA VAL A 462 22.32 5.49 8.38
C VAL A 462 23.17 5.11 7.17
N LYS A 463 22.54 4.57 6.14
CA LYS A 463 23.22 4.09 4.94
C LYS A 463 22.92 5.00 3.75
N THR A 464 23.97 5.55 3.14
CA THR A 464 23.93 6.28 1.87
C THR A 464 24.54 5.42 0.76
N THR A 465 24.69 5.95 -0.45
CA THR A 465 25.36 5.25 -1.55
C THR A 465 26.85 5.00 -1.24
N HIS A 466 27.53 5.95 -0.58
CA HIS A 466 28.97 5.93 -0.37
C HIS A 466 29.41 5.74 1.08
N HIS A 467 28.49 5.96 2.05
CA HIS A 467 28.83 5.97 3.47
C HIS A 467 27.87 5.12 4.32
N ILE A 468 28.38 4.65 5.45
CA ILE A 468 27.59 4.09 6.56
C ILE A 468 27.90 4.93 7.79
N TYR A 469 26.92 5.66 8.30
CA TYR A 469 27.04 6.44 9.51
C TYR A 469 26.54 5.63 10.70
N ILE A 470 27.38 5.46 11.71
CA ILE A 470 27.08 4.88 13.01
C ILE A 470 26.92 6.02 13.99
N ILE A 471 25.70 6.25 14.46
CA ILE A 471 25.36 7.44 15.25
C ILE A 471 24.95 7.02 16.67
N GLU A 472 25.59 7.61 17.67
CA GLU A 472 25.21 7.56 19.08
C GLU A 472 24.71 8.92 19.54
N LEU A 473 23.62 8.91 20.29
CA LEU A 473 22.93 10.07 20.81
C LEU A 473 23.10 10.13 22.32
N LYS A 474 23.55 11.25 22.88
CA LYS A 474 23.65 11.44 24.33
C LYS A 474 23.16 12.83 24.73
N LEU A 475 22.40 12.87 25.81
CA LEU A 475 22.10 14.14 26.47
C LEU A 475 23.36 14.76 27.06
N ARG A 476 23.43 16.08 27.11
CA ARG A 476 24.56 16.81 27.70
C ARG A 476 24.82 16.38 29.14
N ASN A 477 23.78 16.23 29.95
CA ASN A 477 23.87 15.77 31.34
C ASN A 477 24.30 14.29 31.47
N ASN A 478 24.25 13.50 30.38
CA ASN A 478 24.72 12.11 30.34
C ASN A 478 26.12 11.99 29.68
N GLY A 479 26.89 13.08 29.63
CA GLY A 479 28.25 13.14 29.12
C GLY A 479 28.40 13.57 27.66
N GLY A 480 27.29 13.92 27.01
CA GLY A 480 27.30 14.56 25.69
C GLY A 480 27.99 13.76 24.59
N LYS A 481 28.56 14.48 23.62
CA LYS A 481 29.24 13.88 22.45
C LYS A 481 30.46 13.04 22.83
N GLU A 482 31.20 13.43 23.87
CA GLU A 482 32.37 12.70 24.37
C GLU A 482 31.99 11.29 24.85
N ALA A 483 30.88 11.16 25.61
CA ALA A 483 30.37 9.87 26.04
C ALA A 483 29.88 9.04 24.84
N ALA A 484 29.23 9.66 23.86
CA ALA A 484 28.80 9.00 22.62
C ALA A 484 29.98 8.43 21.82
N ILE A 485 31.02 9.23 21.59
CA ILE A 485 32.28 8.81 20.92
C ILE A 485 32.99 7.69 21.68
N THR A 486 33.09 7.83 23.00
CA THR A 486 33.65 6.78 23.86
C THR A 486 32.89 5.46 23.72
N GLN A 487 31.57 5.52 23.74
CA GLN A 487 30.74 4.32 23.56
C GLN A 487 30.96 3.64 22.19
N ILE A 488 31.04 4.41 21.09
CA ILE A 488 31.31 3.87 19.75
C ILE A 488 32.66 3.13 19.73
N ARG A 489 33.72 3.72 20.34
CA ARG A 489 35.05 3.14 20.40
C ARG A 489 35.12 1.90 21.29
N ASP A 490 34.68 2.01 22.55
CA ASP A 490 34.78 0.94 23.53
C ASP A 490 33.95 -0.30 23.14
N ARG A 491 32.81 -0.10 22.48
CA ARG A 491 31.94 -1.15 21.98
C ARG A 491 32.29 -1.62 20.57
N GLN A 492 33.30 -1.00 19.93
CA GLN A 492 33.75 -1.35 18.58
C GLN A 492 32.60 -1.37 17.53
N TYR A 493 31.70 -0.40 17.59
CA TYR A 493 30.48 -0.38 16.78
C TYR A 493 30.77 -0.26 15.27
N LEU A 494 31.96 0.21 14.84
CA LEU A 494 32.34 0.30 13.44
C LEU A 494 32.80 -1.04 12.84
N GLU A 495 33.33 -1.97 13.68
CA GLU A 495 33.96 -3.21 13.20
C GLU A 495 33.06 -4.08 12.32
N PRO A 496 31.77 -4.32 12.64
CA PRO A 496 30.91 -5.16 11.82
C PRO A 496 30.71 -4.64 10.38
N PHE A 497 30.93 -3.35 10.17
CA PHE A 497 30.65 -2.68 8.90
C PHE A 497 31.90 -2.46 8.04
N LYS A 498 33.10 -2.71 8.55
CA LYS A 498 34.39 -2.54 7.82
C LYS A 498 34.54 -3.42 6.58
N ALA A 499 33.77 -4.53 6.48
CA ALA A 499 33.76 -5.38 5.30
C ALA A 499 32.90 -4.81 4.14
N ASP A 500 32.07 -3.78 4.40
CA ASP A 500 31.30 -3.09 3.37
C ASP A 500 32.22 -2.26 2.47
N LYS A 501 31.83 -2.06 1.22
CA LYS A 501 32.60 -1.24 0.27
C LYS A 501 32.51 0.26 0.56
N ARG A 502 31.51 0.67 1.36
CA ARG A 502 31.27 2.07 1.75
C ARG A 502 32.16 2.48 2.89
N GLU A 503 32.46 3.75 2.97
CA GLU A 503 33.18 4.32 4.09
C GLU A 503 32.33 4.32 5.36
N VAL A 504 32.86 3.80 6.47
CA VAL A 504 32.17 3.74 7.76
C VAL A 504 32.57 4.91 8.64
N VAL A 505 31.61 5.69 9.10
CA VAL A 505 31.81 6.94 9.84
C VAL A 505 31.07 6.87 11.17
N GLY A 506 31.78 7.00 12.30
CA GLY A 506 31.18 7.11 13.63
C GLY A 506 30.87 8.57 13.98
N LEU A 507 29.67 8.85 14.48
CA LEU A 507 29.24 10.18 14.89
C LEU A 507 28.64 10.15 16.30
N GLY A 508 29.16 10.97 17.21
CA GLY A 508 28.57 11.26 18.50
C GLY A 508 27.80 12.58 18.46
N ILE A 509 26.53 12.57 18.85
CA ILE A 509 25.67 13.77 18.82
C ILE A 509 25.24 14.12 20.25
N GLU A 510 25.50 15.37 20.65
CA GLU A 510 25.06 15.94 21.91
C GLU A 510 23.69 16.58 21.79
N LEU A 511 22.81 16.23 22.69
CA LEU A 511 21.41 16.65 22.71
C LEU A 511 21.11 17.50 23.94
N ASP A 512 20.17 18.43 23.80
CA ASP A 512 19.67 19.28 24.87
C ASP A 512 18.64 18.55 25.75
N GLU A 513 18.85 18.54 27.07
CA GLU A 513 17.96 17.92 28.04
C GLU A 513 16.62 18.64 28.21
N GLU A 514 16.53 19.91 27.83
CA GLU A 514 15.30 20.71 27.88
C GLU A 514 14.50 20.67 26.57
N GLY A 515 14.98 19.91 25.57
CA GLY A 515 14.28 19.74 24.30
C GLY A 515 14.58 20.82 23.26
N LYS A 516 15.65 21.58 23.39
CA LYS A 516 16.03 22.67 22.46
C LYS A 516 16.72 22.18 21.17
N GLY A 517 16.98 20.87 21.05
CA GLY A 517 17.53 20.28 19.83
C GLY A 517 18.94 19.73 19.97
N ILE A 518 19.63 19.61 18.83
CA ILE A 518 21.04 19.19 18.77
C ILE A 518 21.92 20.36 19.22
N LEU A 519 22.82 20.12 20.15
CA LEU A 519 23.76 21.13 20.67
C LEU A 519 25.09 21.11 19.92
N ASP A 520 25.73 19.94 19.89
CA ASP A 520 27.06 19.74 19.30
C ASP A 520 27.18 18.32 18.73
N TRP A 521 28.30 18.04 18.03
CA TRP A 521 28.57 16.72 17.48
C TRP A 521 30.07 16.53 17.27
N GLU A 522 30.51 15.28 17.14
CA GLU A 522 31.91 14.94 16.88
C GLU A 522 31.99 13.64 16.06
N MET A 523 32.99 13.56 15.18
CA MET A 523 33.31 12.36 14.43
C MET A 523 34.36 11.52 15.15
N VAL A 524 34.21 10.20 15.12
CA VAL A 524 35.25 9.30 15.61
C VAL A 524 36.45 9.42 14.68
N ASN A 525 37.56 9.96 15.21
CA ASN A 525 38.82 9.96 14.48
C ASN A 525 39.40 8.55 14.53
N GLU A 526 39.77 7.98 13.38
CA GLU A 526 40.62 6.79 13.33
C GLU A 526 42.00 7.17 13.93
N GLU A 527 42.42 6.48 14.99
CA GLU A 527 43.79 6.53 15.50
C GLU A 527 44.69 5.68 14.61
#